data_612e1ff8064928e5772eee8924c663d1
#
_entry.id   612e1ff8064928e5772eee8924c663d1
#
_cell.length_a   1.000
_cell.length_b   1.000
_cell.length_c   1.000
_cell.angle_alpha   90.00
_cell.angle_beta   90.00
_cell.angle_gamma   90.00
#
_symmetry.space_group_name_H-M   'P 1'
#
loop_
_entity.id
_entity.type
_entity.pdbx_description
1 polymer ?
#
loop_
_entity_poly.entity_id
_entity_poly.type
_entity_poly.pdbx_seq_one_letter_code
_entity_poly.pdbx_strand_id
1 'polypeptide(L)'
;MAAGEKLGQSVVPGPVFSSDAFYEQGGYESAAGKLMKLGVLCVEMEAYALYLNAAAAGKNALALLTISDSIVTGEALPAEDRQNTFTKMMEIALEIA
;
A
#
# COMPACT_ATOMS: atom_id res chain seq x y z
N MET A 1 -2.39 -13.92 -0.97
CA MET A 1 -1.55 -14.38 -2.04
C MET A 1 -2.27 -15.34 -2.97
N ALA A 2 -3.09 -16.25 -2.44
CA ALA A 2 -3.88 -17.15 -3.30
C ALA A 2 -4.83 -16.40 -4.24
N ALA A 3 -5.48 -15.33 -3.78
CA ALA A 3 -6.37 -14.53 -4.62
C ALA A 3 -5.61 -13.85 -5.78
N GLY A 4 -4.41 -13.34 -5.52
CA GLY A 4 -3.57 -12.76 -6.55
C GLY A 4 -3.15 -13.77 -7.59
N GLU A 5 -2.71 -14.94 -7.16
CA GLU A 5 -2.33 -16.03 -8.05
C GLU A 5 -3.49 -16.47 -8.94
N LYS A 6 -4.68 -16.62 -8.36
CA LYS A 6 -5.89 -17.02 -9.08
C LYS A 6 -6.24 -16.05 -10.19
N LEU A 7 -6.03 -14.74 -9.97
CA LEU A 7 -6.34 -13.69 -10.94
C LEU A 7 -5.13 -13.31 -11.80
N GLY A 8 -3.99 -14.00 -11.66
CA GLY A 8 -2.78 -13.70 -12.41
C GLY A 8 -2.12 -12.38 -12.03
N GLN A 9 -2.33 -11.90 -10.80
CA GLN A 9 -1.77 -10.67 -10.31
C GLN A 9 -0.65 -10.93 -9.31
N SER A 10 0.40 -10.10 -9.36
CA SER A 10 1.50 -10.16 -8.41
C SER A 10 1.13 -9.34 -7.17
N VAL A 11 1.18 -9.98 -6.01
CA VAL A 11 0.89 -9.34 -4.72
C VAL A 11 2.06 -9.59 -3.79
N VAL A 12 2.58 -8.52 -3.17
CA VAL A 12 3.73 -8.59 -2.26
C VAL A 12 3.26 -8.27 -0.85
N PRO A 13 3.31 -9.22 0.09
CA PRO A 13 3.00 -8.95 1.49
C PRO A 13 4.21 -8.30 2.18
N GLY A 14 3.94 -7.38 3.09
CA GLY A 14 5.01 -6.77 3.86
C GLY A 14 4.54 -5.58 4.68
N PRO A 15 5.45 -4.97 5.45
CA PRO A 15 5.13 -3.84 6.28
C PRO A 15 4.92 -2.57 5.48
N VAL A 16 4.02 -1.71 5.95
CA VAL A 16 3.75 -0.40 5.37
C VAL A 16 3.91 0.67 6.46
N PHE A 17 4.22 1.89 6.03
CA PHE A 17 4.33 3.03 6.93
C PHE A 17 3.10 3.92 6.77
N SER A 18 2.40 4.16 7.87
CA SER A 18 1.30 5.14 7.90
C SER A 18 1.84 6.48 8.37
N SER A 19 1.63 7.53 7.58
CA SER A 19 2.17 8.86 7.85
C SER A 19 1.07 9.92 7.79
N ASP A 20 1.14 10.88 8.70
CA ASP A 20 0.28 12.06 8.65
C ASP A 20 0.81 13.11 7.67
N ALA A 21 2.09 13.01 7.29
CA ALA A 21 2.70 13.93 6.34
C ALA A 21 2.48 13.45 4.92
N PHE A 22 1.88 14.33 4.10
CA PHE A 22 1.66 14.04 2.68
C PHE A 22 2.92 14.45 1.91
N TYR A 23 3.67 13.47 1.41
CA TYR A 23 4.90 13.65 0.61
C TYR A 23 5.98 14.50 1.27
N GLU A 24 6.76 13.88 2.15
CA GLU A 24 8.00 14.47 2.61
C GLU A 24 8.98 14.62 1.45
N GLN A 25 9.76 15.70 1.47
CA GLN A 25 10.85 15.90 0.51
C GLN A 25 12.09 15.12 0.96
N GLY A 26 12.99 14.86 0.02
CA GLY A 26 14.29 14.29 0.33
C GLY A 26 14.51 12.84 -0.06
N GLY A 27 13.56 12.15 -0.71
CA GLY A 27 13.73 10.77 -1.16
C GLY A 27 14.21 9.84 -0.04
N TYR A 28 15.44 9.33 -0.15
CA TYR A 28 16.02 8.46 0.87
C TYR A 28 16.31 9.15 2.20
N GLU A 29 16.41 10.47 2.22
CA GLU A 29 16.63 11.24 3.44
C GLU A 29 15.35 11.45 4.25
N SER A 30 14.19 11.26 3.66
CA SER A 30 12.91 11.34 4.36
C SER A 30 12.75 10.19 5.35
N ALA A 31 11.80 10.33 6.28
CA ALA A 31 11.46 9.25 7.20
C ALA A 31 11.03 7.98 6.44
N ALA A 32 10.22 8.15 5.39
CA ALA A 32 9.79 7.03 4.57
C ALA A 32 10.98 6.36 3.86
N GLY A 33 11.90 7.15 3.29
CA GLY A 33 13.09 6.62 2.64
C GLY A 33 13.98 5.83 3.59
N LYS A 34 14.15 6.31 4.82
CA LYS A 34 14.92 5.59 5.85
C LYS A 34 14.27 4.27 6.22
N LEU A 35 12.94 4.24 6.34
CA LEU A 35 12.20 3.02 6.67
C LEU A 35 12.25 2.01 5.53
N MET A 36 12.33 2.43 4.28
CA MET A 36 12.50 1.51 3.15
C MET A 36 13.75 0.65 3.29
N LYS A 37 14.82 1.20 3.85
CA LYS A 37 16.05 0.44 4.11
C LYS A 37 15.84 -0.66 5.14
N LEU A 38 14.79 -0.57 5.95
CA LEU A 38 14.42 -1.56 6.96
C LEU A 38 13.36 -2.55 6.44
N GLY A 39 13.04 -2.52 5.16
CA GLY A 39 12.11 -3.45 4.54
C GLY A 39 10.67 -2.97 4.44
N VAL A 40 10.38 -1.71 4.77
CA VAL A 40 9.06 -1.12 4.59
C VAL A 40 8.81 -0.91 3.09
N LEU A 41 7.68 -1.43 2.59
CA LEU A 41 7.41 -1.49 1.16
C LEU A 41 6.82 -0.20 0.58
N CYS A 42 6.00 0.48 1.37
CA CYS A 42 5.29 1.66 0.89
C CYS A 42 4.83 2.54 2.04
N VAL A 43 4.32 3.71 1.71
CA VAL A 43 3.74 4.65 2.66
C VAL A 43 2.30 4.95 2.25
N GLU A 44 1.43 5.07 3.24
CA GLU A 44 0.03 5.47 3.09
C GLU A 44 -0.38 6.25 4.34
N MET A 45 -1.65 6.54 4.55
CA MET A 45 -2.06 7.47 5.59
C MET A 45 -3.12 6.91 6.55
N GLU A 46 -3.68 5.74 6.30
CA GLU A 46 -4.86 5.25 7.02
C GLU A 46 -4.73 3.88 7.68
N ALA A 47 -3.79 3.05 7.26
CA ALA A 47 -3.72 1.65 7.71
C ALA A 47 -3.52 1.50 9.21
N TYR A 48 -2.76 2.39 9.83
CA TYR A 48 -2.56 2.38 11.28
C TYR A 48 -3.89 2.46 12.01
N ALA A 49 -4.74 3.41 11.65
CA ALA A 49 -6.05 3.59 12.28
C ALA A 49 -6.97 2.40 12.00
N LEU A 50 -6.95 1.87 10.78
CA LEU A 50 -7.74 0.69 10.42
C LEU A 50 -7.38 -0.50 11.30
N TYR A 51 -6.10 -0.82 11.41
CA TYR A 51 -5.65 -1.97 12.19
C TYR A 51 -5.88 -1.78 13.70
N LEU A 52 -5.66 -0.58 14.20
CA LEU A 52 -5.89 -0.28 15.61
C LEU A 52 -7.37 -0.42 15.97
N ASN A 53 -8.25 0.11 15.15
CA ASN A 53 -9.69 0.02 15.36
C ASN A 53 -10.19 -1.42 15.26
N ALA A 54 -9.69 -2.18 14.31
CA ALA A 54 -10.03 -3.59 14.17
C ALA A 54 -9.57 -4.40 15.39
N ALA A 55 -8.37 -4.16 15.88
CA ALA A 55 -7.85 -4.83 17.07
C ALA A 55 -8.69 -4.50 18.30
N ALA A 56 -9.08 -3.26 18.49
CA ALA A 56 -9.93 -2.83 19.59
C ALA A 56 -11.31 -3.49 19.55
N ALA A 57 -11.82 -3.77 18.35
CA ALA A 57 -13.10 -4.43 18.15
C ALA A 57 -13.01 -5.97 18.13
N GLY A 58 -11.81 -6.53 18.25
CA GLY A 58 -11.58 -7.97 18.18
C GLY A 58 -11.81 -8.53 16.78
N LYS A 59 -11.56 -7.75 15.75
CA LYS A 59 -11.80 -8.13 14.35
C LYS A 59 -10.51 -8.11 13.54
N ASN A 60 -10.54 -8.79 12.40
CA ASN A 60 -9.43 -8.80 11.46
C ASN A 60 -9.58 -7.67 10.43
N ALA A 61 -8.47 -7.15 9.98
CA ALA A 61 -8.44 -6.16 8.90
C ALA A 61 -7.21 -6.40 8.02
N LEU A 62 -7.33 -6.00 6.78
CA LEU A 62 -6.26 -6.10 5.80
C LEU A 62 -6.26 -4.84 4.92
N ALA A 63 -5.10 -4.24 4.73
CA ALA A 63 -4.90 -3.18 3.76
C ALA A 63 -4.38 -3.79 2.46
N LEU A 64 -5.05 -3.48 1.36
CA LEU A 64 -4.65 -3.89 0.02
C LEU A 64 -4.39 -2.61 -0.76
N LEU A 65 -3.17 -2.47 -1.27
CA LEU A 65 -2.69 -1.20 -1.79
C LEU A 65 -2.17 -1.35 -3.21
N THR A 66 -2.41 -0.33 -4.02
CA THR A 66 -1.80 -0.17 -5.33
C THR A 66 -0.75 0.93 -5.24
N ILE A 67 0.46 0.64 -5.71
CA ILE A 67 1.51 1.65 -5.76
C ILE A 67 1.24 2.58 -6.94
N SER A 68 1.02 3.86 -6.65
CA SER A 68 0.77 4.87 -7.67
C SER A 68 1.99 5.72 -7.99
N ASP A 69 2.84 5.95 -6.98
CA ASP A 69 4.01 6.82 -7.08
C ASP A 69 5.21 6.15 -6.44
N SER A 70 6.41 6.44 -6.93
CA SER A 70 7.64 6.01 -6.28
C SER A 70 8.32 7.20 -5.64
N ILE A 71 8.52 7.14 -4.32
CA ILE A 71 9.24 8.19 -3.57
C ILE A 71 10.70 8.24 -4.01
N VAL A 72 11.28 7.09 -4.31
CA VAL A 72 12.69 6.96 -4.64
C VAL A 72 13.00 7.46 -6.05
N THR A 73 12.22 7.04 -7.03
CA THR A 73 12.45 7.39 -8.44
C THR A 73 11.70 8.62 -8.88
N GLY A 74 10.70 9.05 -8.13
CA GLY A 74 9.82 10.16 -8.51
C GLY A 74 8.79 9.80 -9.57
N GLU A 75 8.71 8.53 -9.97
CA GLU A 75 7.73 8.08 -10.95
C GLU A 75 6.32 8.13 -10.36
N ALA A 76 5.36 8.51 -11.18
CA ALA A 76 3.96 8.53 -10.81
C ALA A 76 3.12 7.96 -11.95
N LEU A 77 2.10 7.17 -11.60
CA LEU A 77 1.18 6.65 -12.61
C LEU A 77 0.32 7.78 -13.17
N PRO A 78 0.12 7.83 -14.51
CA PRO A 78 -0.91 8.68 -15.10
C PRO A 78 -2.29 8.34 -14.53
N ALA A 79 -3.21 9.29 -14.57
CA ALA A 79 -4.54 9.12 -14.02
C ALA A 79 -5.27 7.90 -14.60
N GLU A 80 -5.13 7.67 -15.91
CA GLU A 80 -5.73 6.52 -16.59
C GLU A 80 -5.20 5.19 -16.03
N ASP A 81 -3.88 5.11 -15.83
CA ASP A 81 -3.24 3.90 -15.33
C ASP A 81 -3.61 3.64 -13.86
N ARG A 82 -3.79 4.70 -13.07
CA ARG A 82 -4.26 4.58 -11.69
C ARG A 82 -5.63 3.91 -11.65
N GLN A 83 -6.54 4.36 -12.50
CA GLN A 83 -7.90 3.84 -12.57
C GLN A 83 -7.90 2.35 -12.95
N ASN A 84 -7.14 1.98 -13.97
CA ASN A 84 -7.05 0.59 -14.42
C ASN A 84 -6.41 -0.32 -13.38
N THR A 85 -5.38 0.16 -12.69
CA THR A 85 -4.69 -0.60 -11.64
C THR A 85 -5.59 -0.78 -10.42
N PHE A 86 -6.39 0.21 -10.08
CA PHE A 86 -7.35 0.12 -8.99
C PHE A 86 -8.41 -0.95 -9.26
N THR A 87 -8.83 -1.11 -10.50
CA THR A 87 -9.77 -2.17 -10.87
C THR A 87 -9.19 -3.56 -10.55
N LYS A 88 -7.92 -3.80 -10.86
CA LYS A 88 -7.24 -5.05 -10.50
C LYS A 88 -7.23 -5.28 -9.00
N MET A 89 -6.95 -4.25 -8.22
CA MET A 89 -6.96 -4.32 -6.77
C MET A 89 -8.35 -4.68 -6.23
N MET A 90 -9.40 -4.09 -6.79
CA MET A 90 -10.78 -4.39 -6.41
C MET A 90 -11.15 -5.84 -6.70
N GLU A 91 -10.71 -6.39 -7.84
CA GLU A 91 -10.94 -7.80 -8.18
C GLU A 91 -10.30 -8.72 -7.15
N ILE A 92 -9.07 -8.43 -6.72
CA ILE A 92 -8.38 -9.20 -5.69
C ILE A 92 -9.14 -9.10 -4.37
N ALA A 93 -9.57 -7.91 -3.98
CA ALA A 93 -10.31 -7.70 -2.75
C ALA A 93 -11.63 -8.49 -2.74
N LEU A 94 -12.36 -8.51 -3.84
CA LEU A 94 -13.60 -9.27 -3.96
C LEU A 94 -13.37 -10.78 -3.89
N GLU A 95 -12.24 -11.27 -4.38
CA GLU A 95 -11.90 -12.68 -4.30
C GLU A 95 -11.64 -13.13 -2.86
N ILE A 96 -11.12 -12.24 -2.02
CA ILE A 96 -10.84 -12.51 -0.61
C ILE A 96 -12.13 -12.45 0.23
N ALA A 97 -13.03 -11.56 -0.12
CA ALA A 97 -14.25 -11.28 0.65
C ALA A 97 -15.22 -12.45 0.72
#